data_f59824040d8988c72e797f7c5441f8f6
#
_entry.id   f59824040d8988c72e797f7c5441f8f6
#
_cell.length_a   1.000
_cell.length_b   1.000
_cell.length_c   1.000
_cell.angle_alpha   90.00
_cell.angle_beta   90.00
_cell.angle_gamma   90.00
#
_symmetry.space_group_name_H-M   'P 1'
#
loop_
_entity.id
_entity.type
_entity.pdbx_description
1 polymer ?
#
loop_
_entity_poly.entity_id
_entity_poly.type
_entity_poly.pdbx_seq_one_letter_code
_entity_poly.pdbx_strand_id
1 'polypeptide(L)'
;DPITRLTTGLGVGTFINEEATSIKTETETVSLYGTTILDLSDALTLTLSARANDTDVILRDRSGERPELNGSHGYFRVNPAIGLTWQIGNNHNFYSSYSESSRAPTPIELSCNEGIFDLAVEFAIAAGDDPDDVNFECRLPNAFLADPPLDDVIAKSFEIGARGFLGDIGYSLGLFRTTNHDDILFQTTGRSTGLFANVDKTRRVGFESSLQGQWQNLKWMLAYSFVDATFEADFQILSPNHDFADKDGEIGVRRGDRIPGIPQGQFKLIAQYQVVDGLNIGLDIISNGGQFIRGDESNQLDEVDGYTVVTLRARYSISNKLEIFAKVDNLFDAEFETFGLLGEEPGELDVPLITGMTIPVFLGAAPPRAGFIGIRYRF
;
A
#
# COMPACT_ATOMS: atom_id res chain seq x y z
N ASP A 1 -0.37 28.80 -7.82
CA ASP A 1 0.77 28.43 -6.97
C ASP A 1 0.24 27.87 -5.66
N PRO A 2 0.40 26.59 -5.40
CA PRO A 2 0.03 26.05 -4.11
C PRO A 2 1.14 26.34 -3.11
N ILE A 3 1.01 27.42 -2.38
CA ILE A 3 1.78 27.58 -1.15
C ILE A 3 1.18 26.64 -0.12
N THR A 4 1.79 25.49 0.07
CA THR A 4 1.39 24.55 1.11
C THR A 4 1.88 25.12 2.45
N ARG A 5 0.98 25.72 3.22
CA ARG A 5 1.24 26.06 4.61
C ARG A 5 1.04 24.81 5.45
N LEU A 6 2.11 24.22 5.94
CA LEU A 6 2.03 23.26 7.04
C LEU A 6 1.74 24.05 8.32
N THR A 7 0.48 24.04 8.74
CA THR A 7 0.14 24.42 10.10
C THR A 7 0.17 23.15 10.94
N THR A 8 1.20 22.97 11.76
CA THR A 8 1.13 22.03 12.86
C THR A 8 0.06 22.58 13.84
N GLY A 9 -0.86 21.73 14.32
CA GLY A 9 -2.04 22.15 15.10
C GLY A 9 -1.78 22.91 16.39
N LEU A 10 -0.55 23.19 16.75
CA LEU A 10 -0.12 23.87 17.97
C LEU A 10 0.92 24.99 17.74
N GLY A 11 1.33 25.23 16.50
CA GLY A 11 2.30 26.27 16.18
C GLY A 11 2.18 26.73 14.75
N VAL A 12 2.39 28.02 14.51
CA VAL A 12 2.54 28.54 13.15
C VAL A 12 4.02 28.32 12.78
N GLY A 13 4.29 27.25 12.03
CA GLY A 13 5.59 27.10 11.39
C GLY A 13 5.82 28.24 10.40
N THR A 14 6.96 28.86 10.41
CA THR A 14 7.36 29.82 9.38
C THR A 14 7.81 29.01 8.16
N PHE A 15 7.07 29.11 7.06
CA PHE A 15 7.48 28.52 5.79
C PHE A 15 8.64 29.36 5.23
N ILE A 16 9.83 28.76 5.12
CA ILE A 16 10.99 29.40 4.52
C ILE A 16 10.90 29.16 3.00
N ASN A 17 10.50 30.18 2.28
CA ASN A 17 10.17 30.06 0.84
C ASN A 17 11.42 29.74 -0.01
N GLU A 18 12.58 30.08 0.46
CA GLU A 18 13.90 29.86 -0.17
C GLU A 18 14.35 28.39 -0.13
N GLU A 19 13.75 27.59 0.75
CA GLU A 19 14.06 26.18 0.90
C GLU A 19 12.97 25.27 0.31
N ALA A 20 11.95 25.84 -0.31
CA ALA A 20 10.85 25.06 -0.89
C ALA A 20 11.29 24.37 -2.18
N THR A 21 11.14 23.05 -2.21
CA THR A 21 11.33 22.26 -3.43
C THR A 21 10.19 22.52 -4.40
N SER A 22 10.50 22.91 -5.64
CA SER A 22 9.54 23.12 -6.70
C SER A 22 9.98 22.36 -7.94
N ILE A 23 9.37 21.21 -8.19
CA ILE A 23 9.73 20.32 -9.30
C ILE A 23 8.58 20.22 -10.30
N LYS A 24 8.90 20.29 -11.61
CA LYS A 24 8.02 19.81 -12.67
C LYS A 24 8.42 18.38 -12.99
N THR A 25 7.46 17.48 -12.95
CA THR A 25 7.64 16.10 -13.34
C THR A 25 6.86 15.81 -14.62
N GLU A 26 7.44 14.98 -15.48
CA GLU A 26 6.82 14.52 -16.71
C GLU A 26 7.14 13.04 -16.88
N THR A 27 6.11 12.21 -16.98
CA THR A 27 6.27 10.78 -17.21
C THR A 27 5.60 10.42 -18.51
N GLU A 28 6.36 9.83 -19.44
CA GLU A 28 5.87 9.32 -20.70
C GLU A 28 6.10 7.82 -20.76
N THR A 29 5.08 7.06 -21.14
CA THR A 29 5.18 5.60 -21.31
C THR A 29 4.64 5.22 -22.67
N VAL A 30 5.49 4.59 -23.48
CA VAL A 30 5.10 3.96 -24.74
C VAL A 30 5.03 2.46 -24.53
N SER A 31 3.92 1.85 -24.93
CA SER A 31 3.70 0.41 -24.72
C SER A 31 3.27 -0.27 -26.00
N LEU A 32 3.88 -1.45 -26.24
CA LEU A 32 3.43 -2.38 -27.26
C LEU A 32 3.05 -3.70 -26.60
N TYR A 33 1.88 -4.23 -26.89
CA TYR A 33 1.44 -5.51 -26.34
C TYR A 33 0.78 -6.39 -27.39
N GLY A 34 0.84 -7.70 -27.16
CA GLY A 34 0.14 -8.70 -27.95
C GLY A 34 -0.37 -9.83 -27.05
N THR A 35 -1.55 -10.35 -27.40
CA THR A 35 -2.16 -11.50 -26.71
C THR A 35 -2.68 -12.46 -27.75
N THR A 36 -2.38 -13.76 -27.55
CA THR A 36 -2.91 -14.86 -28.34
C THR A 36 -3.67 -15.81 -27.44
N ILE A 37 -4.85 -16.18 -27.84
CA ILE A 37 -5.71 -17.15 -27.16
C ILE A 37 -5.84 -18.36 -28.07
N LEU A 38 -5.50 -19.52 -27.55
CA LEU A 38 -5.49 -20.79 -28.28
C LEU A 38 -6.40 -21.80 -27.58
N ASP A 39 -7.49 -22.18 -28.21
CA ASP A 39 -8.32 -23.28 -27.74
C ASP A 39 -7.65 -24.61 -28.10
N LEU A 40 -7.00 -25.22 -27.10
CA LEU A 40 -6.33 -26.52 -27.26
C LEU A 40 -7.33 -27.67 -27.34
N SER A 41 -8.52 -27.48 -26.75
CA SER A 41 -9.69 -28.33 -26.86
C SER A 41 -10.95 -27.53 -26.46
N ASP A 42 -12.15 -28.13 -26.57
CA ASP A 42 -13.39 -27.51 -26.09
C ASP A 42 -13.39 -27.11 -24.61
N ALA A 43 -12.49 -27.71 -23.84
CA ALA A 43 -12.40 -27.47 -22.38
C ALA A 43 -11.11 -26.78 -21.94
N LEU A 44 -10.09 -26.67 -22.80
CA LEU A 44 -8.77 -26.21 -22.43
C LEU A 44 -8.31 -25.06 -23.31
N THR A 45 -8.09 -23.91 -22.71
CA THR A 45 -7.63 -22.68 -23.38
C THR A 45 -6.29 -22.23 -22.84
N LEU A 46 -5.37 -21.95 -23.73
CA LEU A 46 -4.03 -21.37 -23.45
C LEU A 46 -4.03 -19.90 -23.86
N THR A 47 -3.62 -19.04 -22.96
CA THR A 47 -3.39 -17.60 -23.23
C THR A 47 -1.91 -17.29 -23.15
N LEU A 48 -1.37 -16.69 -24.19
CA LEU A 48 -0.01 -16.16 -24.24
C LEU A 48 -0.05 -14.67 -24.45
N SER A 49 0.70 -13.93 -23.65
CA SER A 49 0.74 -12.46 -23.75
C SER A 49 2.15 -11.95 -23.50
N ALA A 50 2.48 -10.85 -24.11
CA ALA A 50 3.68 -10.08 -23.79
C ALA A 50 3.38 -8.58 -23.95
N ARG A 51 3.97 -7.77 -23.07
CA ARG A 51 3.93 -6.31 -23.13
C ARG A 51 5.34 -5.75 -22.96
N ALA A 52 5.74 -4.91 -23.92
CA ALA A 52 6.94 -4.10 -23.81
C ALA A 52 6.53 -2.70 -23.36
N ASN A 53 7.17 -2.17 -22.35
CA ASN A 53 7.00 -0.80 -21.86
C ASN A 53 8.33 -0.09 -21.96
N ASP A 54 8.29 1.15 -22.45
CA ASP A 54 9.40 2.10 -22.43
C ASP A 54 8.90 3.34 -21.72
N THR A 55 9.48 3.63 -20.55
CA THR A 55 9.01 4.70 -19.65
C THR A 55 10.15 5.67 -19.40
N ASP A 56 9.94 6.93 -19.74
CA ASP A 56 10.81 8.05 -19.40
C ASP A 56 10.20 8.85 -18.26
N VAL A 57 10.99 9.13 -17.23
CA VAL A 57 10.64 10.02 -16.11
C VAL A 57 11.59 11.20 -16.10
N ILE A 58 11.05 12.39 -16.33
CA ILE A 58 11.82 13.62 -16.43
C ILE A 58 11.46 14.52 -15.25
N LEU A 59 12.48 14.97 -14.53
CA LEU A 59 12.37 15.91 -13.42
C LEU A 59 13.06 17.22 -13.81
N ARG A 60 12.45 18.33 -13.46
CA ARG A 60 13.01 19.66 -13.71
C ARG A 60 12.74 20.56 -12.51
N ASP A 61 13.80 21.07 -11.92
CA ASP A 61 13.69 22.13 -10.93
C ASP A 61 13.06 23.37 -11.57
N ARG A 62 12.09 23.96 -10.86
CA ARG A 62 11.39 25.19 -11.25
C ARG A 62 11.85 26.41 -10.46
N SER A 63 12.57 26.21 -9.37
CA SER A 63 13.12 27.30 -8.58
C SER A 63 14.34 27.94 -9.27
N GLY A 64 15.11 27.14 -9.99
CA GLY A 64 16.39 27.51 -10.57
C GLY A 64 17.55 27.52 -9.55
N GLU A 65 17.26 27.13 -8.32
CA GLU A 65 18.21 27.15 -7.20
C GLU A 65 18.74 25.74 -6.86
N ARG A 66 18.09 24.69 -7.43
CA ARG A 66 18.43 23.28 -7.20
C ARG A 66 18.58 22.50 -8.49
N PRO A 67 19.63 22.81 -9.29
CA PRO A 67 19.85 22.14 -10.58
C PRO A 67 20.09 20.63 -10.44
N GLU A 68 20.52 20.16 -9.28
CA GLU A 68 20.71 18.74 -8.94
C GLU A 68 19.41 17.94 -9.02
N LEU A 69 18.24 18.57 -8.85
CA LEU A 69 16.93 17.94 -9.00
C LEU A 69 16.53 17.70 -10.46
N ASN A 70 17.32 18.17 -11.44
CA ASN A 70 17.07 17.86 -12.84
C ASN A 70 17.57 16.46 -13.15
N GLY A 71 16.70 15.64 -13.73
CA GLY A 71 17.04 14.27 -14.09
C GLY A 71 16.20 13.76 -15.24
N SER A 72 16.71 12.75 -15.92
CA SER A 72 15.98 11.99 -16.94
C SER A 72 16.32 10.52 -16.76
N HIS A 73 15.32 9.70 -16.46
CA HIS A 73 15.47 8.30 -16.12
C HIS A 73 14.62 7.47 -17.08
N GLY A 74 15.24 6.50 -17.79
CA GLY A 74 14.59 5.63 -18.75
C GLY A 74 14.53 4.19 -18.25
N TYR A 75 13.36 3.56 -18.39
CA TYR A 75 13.11 2.18 -17.93
C TYR A 75 12.46 1.39 -19.07
N PHE A 76 13.15 0.38 -19.57
CA PHE A 76 12.61 -0.51 -20.58
C PHE A 76 12.43 -1.93 -20.06
N ARG A 77 11.23 -2.49 -20.23
CA ARG A 77 10.95 -3.86 -19.79
C ARG A 77 9.96 -4.57 -20.71
N VAL A 78 10.21 -5.88 -20.91
CA VAL A 78 9.26 -6.82 -21.53
C VAL A 78 8.67 -7.71 -20.44
N ASN A 79 7.36 -7.70 -20.32
CA ASN A 79 6.58 -8.41 -19.31
C ASN A 79 5.79 -9.55 -20.00
N PRO A 80 6.23 -10.81 -19.93
CA PRO A 80 5.50 -11.94 -20.46
C PRO A 80 4.42 -12.42 -19.50
N ALA A 81 3.38 -13.05 -20.05
CA ALA A 81 2.39 -13.80 -19.29
C ALA A 81 1.93 -15.03 -20.04
N ILE A 82 1.68 -16.10 -19.29
CA ILE A 82 1.08 -17.34 -19.77
C ILE A 82 -0.01 -17.77 -18.81
N GLY A 83 -1.17 -18.16 -19.35
CA GLY A 83 -2.31 -18.63 -18.58
C GLY A 83 -2.93 -19.87 -19.21
N LEU A 84 -3.31 -20.81 -18.37
CA LEU A 84 -4.06 -22.00 -18.76
C LEU A 84 -5.40 -22.01 -18.02
N THR A 85 -6.47 -22.20 -18.77
CA THR A 85 -7.80 -22.30 -18.22
C THR A 85 -8.42 -23.63 -18.63
N TRP A 86 -8.92 -24.38 -17.65
CA TRP A 86 -9.58 -25.67 -17.86
C TRP A 86 -11.00 -25.65 -17.34
N GLN A 87 -11.96 -25.75 -18.27
CA GLN A 87 -13.38 -25.84 -17.98
C GLN A 87 -13.77 -27.30 -17.71
N ILE A 88 -14.26 -27.59 -16.52
CA ILE A 88 -14.77 -28.91 -16.15
C ILE A 88 -16.31 -28.87 -16.06
N GLY A 89 -16.95 -29.55 -16.98
CA GLY A 89 -18.39 -29.44 -17.14
C GLY A 89 -18.80 -27.97 -17.40
N ASN A 90 -20.01 -27.61 -17.02
CA ASN A 90 -20.55 -26.27 -17.29
C ASN A 90 -20.32 -25.28 -16.13
N ASN A 91 -19.90 -25.78 -14.97
CA ASN A 91 -19.98 -25.01 -13.72
C ASN A 91 -18.63 -24.78 -13.03
N HIS A 92 -17.56 -25.41 -13.48
CA HIS A 92 -16.27 -25.32 -12.81
C HIS A 92 -15.18 -24.90 -13.78
N ASN A 93 -14.36 -23.95 -13.35
CA ASN A 93 -13.23 -23.45 -14.10
C ASN A 93 -11.99 -23.48 -13.22
N PHE A 94 -10.95 -24.19 -13.66
CA PHE A 94 -9.64 -24.21 -13.06
C PHE A 94 -8.70 -23.35 -13.89
N TYR A 95 -7.82 -22.64 -13.24
CA TYR A 95 -6.84 -21.80 -13.94
C TYR A 95 -5.47 -21.88 -13.28
N SER A 96 -4.45 -21.65 -14.07
CA SER A 96 -3.09 -21.45 -13.63
C SER A 96 -2.45 -20.37 -14.49
N SER A 97 -1.70 -19.47 -13.91
CA SER A 97 -1.02 -18.42 -14.64
C SER A 97 0.37 -18.13 -14.06
N TYR A 98 1.25 -17.70 -14.95
CA TYR A 98 2.50 -17.03 -14.63
C TYR A 98 2.52 -15.69 -15.35
N SER A 99 2.94 -14.64 -14.67
CA SER A 99 3.09 -13.31 -15.27
C SER A 99 4.27 -12.56 -14.66
N GLU A 100 4.90 -11.75 -15.49
CA GLU A 100 5.83 -10.72 -15.03
C GLU A 100 5.19 -9.35 -15.21
N SER A 101 5.46 -8.44 -14.29
CA SER A 101 5.11 -7.03 -14.39
C SER A 101 6.24 -6.16 -13.85
N SER A 102 6.31 -4.93 -14.30
CA SER A 102 7.32 -3.99 -13.84
C SER A 102 6.69 -2.65 -13.48
N ARG A 103 7.31 -1.95 -12.54
CA ARG A 103 6.96 -0.60 -12.14
C ARG A 103 8.22 0.25 -12.11
N ALA A 104 8.30 1.25 -12.98
CA ALA A 104 9.31 2.27 -12.86
C ALA A 104 9.13 3.04 -11.54
N PRO A 105 10.20 3.56 -10.93
CA PRO A 105 10.11 4.46 -9.81
C PRO A 105 9.24 5.68 -10.14
N THR A 106 8.51 6.16 -9.15
CA THR A 106 7.69 7.36 -9.30
C THR A 106 8.56 8.62 -9.30
N PRO A 107 8.08 9.75 -9.83
CA PRO A 107 8.84 11.00 -9.77
C PRO A 107 9.24 11.43 -8.36
N ILE A 108 8.45 11.12 -7.33
CA ILE A 108 8.77 11.44 -5.94
C ILE A 108 9.90 10.54 -5.41
N GLU A 109 9.91 9.26 -5.78
CA GLU A 109 10.98 8.33 -5.43
C GLU A 109 12.31 8.72 -6.10
N LEU A 110 12.29 9.33 -7.28
CA LEU A 110 13.48 9.74 -8.04
C LEU A 110 13.99 11.14 -7.70
N SER A 111 13.14 12.00 -7.13
CA SER A 111 13.50 13.41 -6.89
C SER A 111 14.46 13.61 -5.73
N CYS A 112 14.74 12.57 -4.96
CA CYS A 112 15.52 12.66 -3.73
C CYS A 112 16.41 11.42 -3.58
N ASN A 113 17.14 11.03 -4.61
CA ASN A 113 18.01 9.86 -4.55
C ASN A 113 19.48 10.24 -4.28
N GLU A 114 20.29 9.29 -3.82
CA GLU A 114 21.70 9.48 -3.46
C GLU A 114 22.54 10.05 -4.62
N GLY A 115 22.23 9.67 -5.87
CA GLY A 115 22.89 10.23 -7.03
C GLY A 115 22.65 11.74 -7.19
N ILE A 116 21.52 12.26 -6.70
CA ILE A 116 21.25 13.70 -6.64
C ILE A 116 22.06 14.39 -5.54
N PHE A 117 22.22 13.72 -4.39
CA PHE A 117 23.11 14.22 -3.33
C PHE A 117 24.56 14.31 -3.80
N ASP A 118 25.07 13.28 -4.49
CA ASP A 118 26.41 13.27 -5.07
C ASP A 118 26.60 14.43 -6.06
N LEU A 119 25.60 14.71 -6.88
CA LEU A 119 25.61 15.86 -7.77
C LEU A 119 25.62 17.19 -7.02
N ALA A 120 24.86 17.31 -5.93
CA ALA A 120 24.86 18.51 -5.10
C ALA A 120 26.25 18.77 -4.48
N VAL A 121 26.92 17.71 -4.01
CA VAL A 121 28.30 17.77 -3.51
C VAL A 121 29.27 18.19 -4.65
N GLU A 122 29.15 17.61 -5.85
CA GLU A 122 29.97 18.02 -6.98
C GLU A 122 29.77 19.50 -7.37
N PHE A 123 28.53 19.99 -7.32
CA PHE A 123 28.23 21.40 -7.56
C PHE A 123 28.81 22.32 -6.50
N ALA A 124 28.74 21.95 -5.20
CA ALA A 124 29.33 22.71 -4.11
C ALA A 124 30.84 22.81 -4.29
N ILE A 125 31.52 21.70 -4.56
CA ILE A 125 32.98 21.67 -4.82
C ILE A 125 33.32 22.58 -6.04
N ALA A 126 32.50 22.49 -7.13
CA ALA A 126 32.76 23.32 -8.32
C ALA A 126 32.53 24.82 -8.05
N ALA A 127 31.62 25.17 -7.15
CA ALA A 127 31.38 26.54 -6.71
C ALA A 127 32.45 27.06 -5.73
N GLY A 128 33.28 26.18 -5.15
CA GLY A 128 34.29 26.51 -4.15
C GLY A 128 33.71 26.53 -2.72
N ASP A 129 32.55 25.97 -2.51
CA ASP A 129 31.88 25.80 -1.23
C ASP A 129 32.40 24.54 -0.52
N ASP A 130 32.21 24.46 0.80
CA ASP A 130 32.59 23.28 1.57
C ASP A 130 31.60 22.14 1.33
N PRO A 131 32.06 20.99 0.81
CA PRO A 131 31.15 19.85 0.59
C PRO A 131 30.54 19.31 1.88
N ASP A 132 31.13 19.51 3.04
CA ASP A 132 30.60 19.10 4.34
C ASP A 132 29.42 20.00 4.79
N ASP A 133 29.26 21.18 4.16
CA ASP A 133 28.13 22.07 4.40
C ASP A 133 26.88 21.72 3.51
N VAL A 134 27.02 20.75 2.60
CA VAL A 134 25.91 20.32 1.75
C VAL A 134 24.90 19.54 2.58
N ASN A 135 23.92 20.26 3.10
CA ASN A 135 22.77 19.65 3.75
C ASN A 135 21.66 19.45 2.72
N PHE A 136 21.66 18.27 2.10
CA PHE A 136 20.64 17.91 1.12
C PHE A 136 19.44 17.25 1.82
N GLU A 137 18.60 18.06 2.44
CA GLU A 137 17.27 17.63 2.83
C GLU A 137 16.32 17.84 1.66
N CYS A 138 15.79 16.77 1.09
CA CYS A 138 14.72 16.88 0.10
C CYS A 138 13.44 17.32 0.80
N ARG A 139 13.13 18.59 0.72
CA ARG A 139 11.95 19.20 1.37
C ARG A 139 10.73 19.15 0.46
N LEU A 140 10.39 17.98 -0.05
CA LEU A 140 9.03 17.67 -0.46
C LEU A 140 8.13 17.69 0.79
N PRO A 141 6.79 17.68 0.66
CA PRO A 141 5.88 17.81 1.82
C PRO A 141 6.17 16.93 3.02
N ASN A 142 7.03 15.92 2.88
CA ASN A 142 7.45 14.99 3.92
C ASN A 142 8.98 14.93 4.08
N ALA A 143 9.73 15.97 3.71
CA ALA A 143 11.19 16.05 3.87
C ALA A 143 11.93 14.70 3.68
N PHE A 144 12.27 14.35 2.45
CA PHE A 144 13.07 13.17 2.14
C PHE A 144 14.57 13.51 2.18
N LEU A 145 15.39 12.59 2.65
CA LEU A 145 16.82 12.60 2.37
C LEU A 145 17.08 12.12 0.93
N ALA A 146 18.30 12.25 0.46
CA ALA A 146 18.68 11.74 -0.85
C ALA A 146 18.51 10.21 -0.91
N ASP A 147 17.74 9.75 -1.85
CA ASP A 147 17.56 8.33 -2.10
C ASP A 147 18.68 7.79 -3.01
N PRO A 148 19.12 6.53 -2.85
CA PRO A 148 20.02 5.91 -3.81
C PRO A 148 19.40 5.87 -5.22
N PRO A 149 20.21 5.70 -6.29
CA PRO A 149 19.69 5.45 -7.62
C PRO A 149 18.73 4.24 -7.61
N LEU A 150 17.51 4.41 -8.13
CA LEU A 150 16.47 3.40 -8.04
C LEU A 150 16.30 2.64 -9.36
N ASP A 151 16.28 1.31 -9.24
CA ASP A 151 15.91 0.38 -10.28
C ASP A 151 14.39 0.17 -10.35
N ASP A 152 13.90 -0.35 -11.48
CA ASP A 152 12.50 -0.72 -11.63
C ASP A 152 12.15 -1.97 -10.82
N VAL A 153 11.02 -1.93 -10.13
CA VAL A 153 10.49 -3.09 -9.41
C VAL A 153 9.99 -4.13 -10.40
N ILE A 154 10.44 -5.37 -10.28
CA ILE A 154 10.03 -6.49 -11.13
C ILE A 154 9.26 -7.51 -10.30
N ALA A 155 7.97 -7.65 -10.56
CA ALA A 155 7.12 -8.64 -9.92
C ALA A 155 6.96 -9.88 -10.82
N LYS A 156 7.26 -11.07 -10.25
CA LYS A 156 7.01 -12.39 -10.86
C LYS A 156 5.94 -13.09 -10.06
N SER A 157 4.79 -13.32 -10.69
CA SER A 157 3.61 -13.89 -10.05
C SER A 157 3.26 -15.24 -10.64
N PHE A 158 2.99 -16.19 -9.77
CA PHE A 158 2.37 -17.48 -10.11
C PHE A 158 1.06 -17.60 -9.35
N GLU A 159 0.01 -18.00 -10.04
CA GLU A 159 -1.30 -18.23 -9.47
C GLU A 159 -1.91 -19.53 -9.97
N ILE A 160 -2.63 -20.23 -9.09
CA ILE A 160 -3.47 -21.37 -9.42
C ILE A 160 -4.78 -21.26 -8.66
N GLY A 161 -5.90 -21.56 -9.32
CA GLY A 161 -7.17 -21.44 -8.64
C GLY A 161 -8.30 -22.19 -9.33
N ALA A 162 -9.45 -22.14 -8.66
CA ALA A 162 -10.69 -22.70 -9.11
C ALA A 162 -11.86 -21.79 -8.78
N ARG A 163 -12.80 -21.67 -9.70
CA ARG A 163 -14.05 -20.92 -9.50
C ARG A 163 -15.22 -21.63 -10.17
N GLY A 164 -16.38 -21.44 -9.62
CA GLY A 164 -17.56 -22.08 -10.18
C GLY A 164 -18.74 -22.07 -9.24
N PHE A 165 -19.64 -23.05 -9.44
CA PHE A 165 -20.86 -23.22 -8.67
C PHE A 165 -21.00 -24.64 -8.14
N LEU A 166 -21.36 -24.77 -6.86
CA LEU A 166 -21.78 -26.00 -6.19
C LEU A 166 -23.29 -25.87 -5.88
N GLY A 167 -24.11 -26.29 -6.79
CA GLY A 167 -25.54 -25.94 -6.77
C GLY A 167 -25.72 -24.42 -6.91
N ASP A 168 -26.36 -23.80 -5.92
CA ASP A 168 -26.62 -22.36 -5.91
C ASP A 168 -25.52 -21.55 -5.21
N ILE A 169 -24.44 -22.23 -4.77
CA ILE A 169 -23.32 -21.58 -4.09
C ILE A 169 -22.19 -21.33 -5.10
N GLY A 170 -21.90 -20.06 -5.36
CA GLY A 170 -20.72 -19.64 -6.09
C GLY A 170 -19.48 -19.69 -5.21
N TYR A 171 -18.36 -20.18 -5.75
CA TYR A 171 -17.07 -20.21 -5.05
C TYR A 171 -15.94 -19.69 -5.94
N SER A 172 -14.93 -19.14 -5.28
CA SER A 172 -13.62 -18.82 -5.86
C SER A 172 -12.54 -19.17 -4.85
N LEU A 173 -11.50 -19.88 -5.30
CA LEU A 173 -10.33 -20.26 -4.53
C LEU A 173 -9.10 -19.94 -5.36
N GLY A 174 -8.13 -19.26 -4.80
CA GLY A 174 -6.85 -18.94 -5.45
C GLY A 174 -5.69 -19.14 -4.48
N LEU A 175 -4.59 -19.69 -4.97
CA LEU A 175 -3.29 -19.73 -4.33
C LEU A 175 -2.34 -18.93 -5.18
N PHE A 176 -1.57 -18.05 -4.56
CA PHE A 176 -0.64 -17.21 -5.29
C PHE A 176 0.73 -17.12 -4.61
N ARG A 177 1.72 -16.85 -5.43
CA ARG A 177 3.05 -16.45 -5.00
C ARG A 177 3.55 -15.36 -5.90
N THR A 178 3.84 -14.19 -5.33
CA THR A 178 4.49 -13.07 -6.01
C THR A 178 5.85 -12.83 -5.37
N THR A 179 6.86 -12.68 -6.20
CA THR A 179 8.20 -12.28 -5.78
C THR A 179 8.54 -10.99 -6.49
N ASN A 180 8.82 -9.94 -5.73
CA ASN A 180 9.32 -8.68 -6.25
C ASN A 180 10.84 -8.69 -6.13
N HIS A 181 11.51 -8.29 -7.20
CA HIS A 181 12.93 -7.96 -7.23
C HIS A 181 13.03 -6.43 -7.24
N ASP A 182 14.04 -5.93 -6.57
CA ASP A 182 14.32 -4.50 -6.47
C ASP A 182 13.12 -3.71 -5.95
N ASP A 183 12.41 -4.29 -4.94
CA ASP A 183 11.23 -3.65 -4.33
C ASP A 183 11.65 -2.35 -3.65
N ILE A 184 10.86 -1.28 -3.81
CA ILE A 184 11.20 0.03 -3.28
C ILE A 184 10.52 0.22 -1.93
N LEU A 185 11.32 0.44 -0.89
CA LEU A 185 10.87 0.72 0.46
C LEU A 185 11.19 2.15 0.88
N PHE A 186 10.27 2.74 1.62
CA PHE A 186 10.51 3.98 2.33
C PHE A 186 11.15 3.68 3.69
N GLN A 187 12.27 4.35 3.98
CA GLN A 187 13.00 4.26 5.24
C GLN A 187 12.90 5.61 5.96
N THR A 188 12.57 5.57 7.23
CA THR A 188 12.56 6.78 8.06
C THR A 188 13.97 7.09 8.53
N THR A 189 14.45 8.30 8.30
CA THR A 189 15.83 8.71 8.65
C THR A 189 15.88 9.72 9.79
N GLY A 190 14.74 10.24 10.22
CA GLY A 190 14.62 11.21 11.29
C GLY A 190 13.26 11.91 11.28
N ARG A 191 13.20 13.07 11.92
CA ARG A 191 11.96 13.82 12.07
C ARG A 191 11.40 14.28 10.73
N SER A 192 10.31 13.65 10.29
CA SER A 192 9.66 13.94 9.01
C SER A 192 10.59 13.80 7.80
N THR A 193 11.69 13.06 7.95
CA THR A 193 12.65 12.78 6.88
C THR A 193 12.68 11.29 6.56
N GLY A 194 12.99 10.95 5.33
CA GLY A 194 13.14 9.58 4.90
C GLY A 194 13.70 9.50 3.49
N LEU A 195 14.08 8.31 3.10
CA LEU A 195 14.59 8.00 1.77
C LEU A 195 13.87 6.78 1.18
N PHE A 196 13.92 6.64 -0.13
CA PHE A 196 13.50 5.43 -0.83
C PHE A 196 14.74 4.64 -1.25
N ALA A 197 14.71 3.34 -1.02
CA ALA A 197 15.78 2.44 -1.45
C ALA A 197 15.21 1.16 -2.03
N ASN A 198 15.89 0.59 -3.02
CA ASN A 198 15.58 -0.75 -3.47
C ASN A 198 16.03 -1.75 -2.40
N VAL A 199 15.17 -2.71 -2.10
CA VAL A 199 15.54 -3.93 -1.39
C VAL A 199 15.58 -5.08 -2.37
N ASP A 200 16.61 -5.90 -2.29
CA ASP A 200 16.90 -6.94 -3.28
C ASP A 200 15.65 -7.77 -3.62
N LYS A 201 14.91 -8.22 -2.59
CA LYS A 201 13.82 -9.14 -2.85
C LYS A 201 12.78 -9.17 -1.73
N THR A 202 11.50 -9.13 -2.12
CA THR A 202 10.37 -9.42 -1.25
C THR A 202 9.49 -10.53 -1.84
N ARG A 203 8.72 -11.19 -0.99
CA ARG A 203 7.81 -12.26 -1.40
C ARG A 203 6.46 -12.09 -0.74
N ARG A 204 5.42 -12.41 -1.47
CA ARG A 204 4.05 -12.54 -0.97
C ARG A 204 3.50 -13.89 -1.39
N VAL A 205 3.17 -14.74 -0.42
CA VAL A 205 2.55 -16.05 -0.65
C VAL A 205 1.24 -16.07 0.10
N GLY A 206 0.20 -16.57 -0.53
CA GLY A 206 -1.07 -16.59 0.15
C GLY A 206 -2.14 -17.37 -0.57
N PHE A 207 -3.32 -17.33 0.02
CA PHE A 207 -4.52 -17.82 -0.60
C PHE A 207 -5.69 -16.88 -0.39
N GLU A 208 -6.60 -16.91 -1.34
CA GLU A 208 -7.86 -16.17 -1.30
C GLU A 208 -9.01 -17.15 -1.52
N SER A 209 -10.07 -16.95 -0.77
CA SER A 209 -11.27 -17.75 -0.91
C SER A 209 -12.51 -16.87 -0.79
N SER A 210 -13.52 -17.16 -1.61
CA SER A 210 -14.83 -16.57 -1.45
C SER A 210 -15.94 -17.59 -1.73
N LEU A 211 -16.99 -17.48 -0.95
CA LEU A 211 -18.25 -18.23 -1.11
C LEU A 211 -19.39 -17.23 -1.12
N GLN A 212 -20.35 -17.40 -2.01
CA GLN A 212 -21.52 -16.55 -2.05
C GLN A 212 -22.75 -17.35 -2.45
N GLY A 213 -23.90 -16.99 -1.90
CA GLY A 213 -25.11 -17.70 -2.20
C GLY A 213 -26.35 -16.98 -1.72
N GLN A 214 -27.48 -17.59 -2.07
CA GLN A 214 -28.79 -17.19 -1.58
C GLN A 214 -29.51 -18.42 -1.03
N TRP A 215 -30.02 -18.28 0.20
CA TRP A 215 -30.89 -19.26 0.81
C TRP A 215 -32.20 -18.59 1.26
N GLN A 216 -33.28 -18.91 0.57
CA GLN A 216 -34.55 -18.20 0.75
C GLN A 216 -34.40 -16.68 0.63
N ASN A 217 -34.66 -15.95 1.70
CA ASN A 217 -34.59 -14.51 1.79
C ASN A 217 -33.19 -13.98 2.24
N LEU A 218 -32.24 -14.88 2.52
CA LEU A 218 -30.88 -14.55 2.95
C LEU A 218 -29.93 -14.59 1.76
N LYS A 219 -29.33 -13.46 1.41
CA LYS A 219 -28.16 -13.36 0.53
C LYS A 219 -26.91 -13.20 1.39
N TRP A 220 -25.86 -13.93 1.06
CA TRP A 220 -24.64 -13.91 1.83
C TRP A 220 -23.39 -14.04 0.96
N MET A 221 -22.31 -13.46 1.43
CA MET A 221 -20.95 -13.61 0.91
C MET A 221 -19.99 -13.75 2.07
N LEU A 222 -19.10 -14.71 1.96
CA LEU A 222 -18.01 -14.96 2.89
C LEU A 222 -16.71 -14.93 2.11
N ALA A 223 -15.74 -14.17 2.57
CA ALA A 223 -14.41 -14.11 1.97
C ALA A 223 -13.34 -14.23 3.06
N TYR A 224 -12.27 -14.92 2.74
CA TYR A 224 -11.08 -15.00 3.57
C TYR A 224 -9.84 -14.92 2.70
N SER A 225 -8.89 -14.09 3.09
CA SER A 225 -7.57 -14.01 2.50
C SER A 225 -6.50 -14.19 3.56
N PHE A 226 -5.43 -14.88 3.18
CA PHE A 226 -4.21 -15.02 3.95
C PHE A 226 -3.04 -14.63 3.08
N VAL A 227 -2.15 -13.77 3.61
CA VAL A 227 -0.94 -13.31 2.93
C VAL A 227 0.23 -13.39 3.90
N ASP A 228 1.25 -14.13 3.54
CA ASP A 228 2.56 -14.10 4.17
C ASP A 228 3.48 -13.24 3.30
N ALA A 229 3.74 -12.01 3.73
CA ALA A 229 4.56 -11.03 3.05
C ALA A 229 5.88 -10.87 3.79
N THR A 230 6.99 -11.28 3.16
CA THR A 230 8.30 -11.36 3.80
C THR A 230 9.42 -10.74 2.97
N PHE A 231 10.46 -10.29 3.64
CA PHE A 231 11.75 -10.00 3.03
C PHE A 231 12.48 -11.30 2.69
N GLU A 232 13.14 -11.36 1.55
CA GLU A 232 13.85 -12.56 1.09
C GLU A 232 15.37 -12.37 1.01
N ALA A 233 15.89 -11.28 1.57
CA ALA A 233 17.30 -10.96 1.71
C ALA A 233 17.56 -10.41 3.12
N ASP A 234 18.81 -10.49 3.56
CA ASP A 234 19.30 -9.82 4.76
C ASP A 234 19.83 -8.44 4.35
N PHE A 235 19.42 -7.38 5.07
CA PHE A 235 19.89 -6.02 4.82
C PHE A 235 19.81 -5.18 6.10
N GLN A 236 20.46 -4.02 6.09
CA GLN A 236 20.30 -3.00 7.12
C GLN A 236 19.34 -1.93 6.62
N ILE A 237 18.55 -1.36 7.53
CA ILE A 237 17.62 -0.30 7.24
C ILE A 237 17.63 0.74 8.33
N LEU A 238 17.54 2.00 7.95
CA LEU A 238 17.47 3.10 8.90
C LEU A 238 16.14 3.10 9.63
N SER A 239 16.20 3.02 10.95
CA SER A 239 15.07 3.16 11.87
C SER A 239 15.59 3.73 13.22
N PRO A 240 16.00 4.99 13.27
CA PRO A 240 16.70 5.58 14.41
C PRO A 240 15.87 5.60 15.70
N ASN A 241 14.54 5.53 15.58
CA ASN A 241 13.63 5.51 16.74
C ASN A 241 13.28 4.09 17.21
N HIS A 242 13.97 3.09 16.69
CA HIS A 242 13.74 1.70 17.08
C HIS A 242 14.57 1.32 18.31
N ASP A 243 13.97 0.63 19.29
CA ASP A 243 14.65 0.26 20.56
C ASP A 243 15.90 -0.59 20.35
N PHE A 244 16.01 -1.29 19.23
CA PHE A 244 17.15 -2.15 18.88
C PHE A 244 18.02 -1.56 17.76
N ALA A 245 17.85 -0.26 17.45
CA ALA A 245 18.74 0.41 16.51
C ALA A 245 20.15 0.47 17.04
N ASP A 246 21.11 0.32 16.16
CA ASP A 246 22.54 0.48 16.50
C ASP A 246 22.92 1.97 16.64
N LYS A 247 24.22 2.23 16.83
CA LYS A 247 24.76 3.61 16.99
C LYS A 247 24.60 4.48 15.72
N ASP A 248 24.40 3.88 14.58
CA ASP A 248 24.20 4.55 13.28
C ASP A 248 22.70 4.68 12.95
N GLY A 249 21.80 4.24 13.87
CA GLY A 249 20.35 4.30 13.73
C GLY A 249 19.79 3.20 12.83
N GLU A 250 20.54 2.13 12.60
CA GLU A 250 20.15 1.03 11.72
C GLU A 250 19.65 -0.19 12.49
N ILE A 251 18.70 -0.91 11.90
CA ILE A 251 18.23 -2.23 12.35
C ILE A 251 18.55 -3.28 11.30
N GLY A 252 18.86 -4.50 11.77
CA GLY A 252 19.13 -5.64 10.89
C GLY A 252 17.88 -6.41 10.53
N VAL A 253 17.45 -6.33 9.29
CA VAL A 253 16.36 -7.13 8.72
C VAL A 253 16.92 -8.45 8.23
N ARG A 254 16.23 -9.54 8.53
CA ARG A 254 16.61 -10.90 8.15
C ARG A 254 15.65 -11.47 7.14
N ARG A 255 16.16 -12.35 6.32
CA ARG A 255 15.32 -13.15 5.43
C ARG A 255 14.25 -13.89 6.25
N GLY A 256 12.98 -13.67 5.88
CA GLY A 256 11.83 -14.26 6.55
C GLY A 256 11.09 -13.30 7.47
N ASP A 257 11.69 -12.15 7.81
CA ASP A 257 10.99 -11.10 8.54
C ASP A 257 9.82 -10.58 7.71
N ARG A 258 8.70 -10.32 8.38
CA ARG A 258 7.47 -9.89 7.73
C ARG A 258 7.51 -8.41 7.39
N ILE A 259 6.95 -8.07 6.24
CA ILE A 259 6.81 -6.66 5.83
C ILE A 259 5.76 -5.99 6.72
N PRO A 260 6.10 -4.90 7.43
CA PRO A 260 5.18 -4.19 8.30
C PRO A 260 3.95 -3.61 7.58
N GLY A 261 2.88 -3.42 8.34
CA GLY A 261 1.64 -2.83 7.83
C GLY A 261 0.79 -3.77 6.97
N ILE A 262 1.10 -5.07 6.96
CA ILE A 262 0.35 -6.09 6.20
C ILE A 262 -0.19 -7.14 7.18
N PRO A 263 -1.49 -7.11 7.52
CA PRO A 263 -2.09 -8.16 8.35
C PRO A 263 -2.13 -9.49 7.58
N GLN A 264 -1.75 -10.59 8.22
CA GLN A 264 -1.70 -11.90 7.55
C GLN A 264 -3.08 -12.42 7.17
N GLY A 265 -4.07 -12.26 8.04
CA GLY A 265 -5.39 -12.81 7.83
C GLY A 265 -6.46 -11.73 7.73
N GLN A 266 -7.31 -11.81 6.73
CA GLN A 266 -8.49 -10.96 6.59
C GLN A 266 -9.73 -11.80 6.35
N PHE A 267 -10.76 -11.58 7.16
CA PHE A 267 -12.06 -12.23 7.03
C PHE A 267 -13.15 -11.20 6.79
N LYS A 268 -14.08 -11.51 5.89
CA LYS A 268 -15.22 -10.66 5.59
C LYS A 268 -16.48 -11.50 5.41
N LEU A 269 -17.52 -11.18 6.17
CA LEU A 269 -18.87 -11.68 5.98
C LEU A 269 -19.80 -10.53 5.65
N ILE A 270 -20.56 -10.66 4.58
CA ILE A 270 -21.68 -9.78 4.23
C ILE A 270 -22.93 -10.62 4.18
N ALA A 271 -23.95 -10.27 4.94
CA ALA A 271 -25.24 -10.93 4.93
C ALA A 271 -26.36 -9.89 4.77
N GLN A 272 -27.37 -10.23 3.98
CA GLN A 272 -28.56 -9.41 3.80
C GLN A 272 -29.79 -10.30 3.85
N TYR A 273 -30.68 -10.01 4.78
CA TYR A 273 -31.92 -10.74 4.98
C TYR A 273 -33.14 -9.85 4.66
N GLN A 274 -33.99 -10.33 3.78
CA GLN A 274 -35.27 -9.68 3.51
C GLN A 274 -36.31 -10.18 4.53
N VAL A 275 -36.61 -9.31 5.50
CA VAL A 275 -37.53 -9.65 6.62
C VAL A 275 -38.96 -9.73 6.15
N VAL A 276 -39.41 -8.72 5.40
CA VAL A 276 -40.68 -8.62 4.71
C VAL A 276 -40.48 -7.87 3.40
N ASP A 277 -41.51 -7.78 2.58
CA ASP A 277 -41.44 -7.01 1.33
C ASP A 277 -41.04 -5.55 1.64
N GLY A 278 -40.00 -5.08 0.98
CA GLY A 278 -39.44 -3.74 1.14
C GLY A 278 -38.46 -3.59 2.31
N LEU A 279 -38.44 -4.47 3.33
CA LEU A 279 -37.53 -4.35 4.48
C LEU A 279 -36.38 -5.33 4.37
N ASN A 280 -35.17 -4.79 4.26
CA ASN A 280 -33.91 -5.53 4.27
C ASN A 280 -33.05 -5.14 5.48
N ILE A 281 -32.50 -6.11 6.16
CA ILE A 281 -31.49 -5.95 7.19
C ILE A 281 -30.18 -6.54 6.69
N GLY A 282 -29.08 -5.80 6.83
CA GLY A 282 -27.75 -6.23 6.42
C GLY A 282 -26.78 -6.24 7.62
N LEU A 283 -25.94 -7.24 7.65
CA LEU A 283 -24.86 -7.40 8.61
C LEU A 283 -23.55 -7.54 7.84
N ASP A 284 -22.55 -6.71 8.19
CA ASP A 284 -21.19 -6.84 7.70
C ASP A 284 -20.27 -7.10 8.88
N ILE A 285 -19.40 -8.10 8.75
CA ILE A 285 -18.34 -8.42 9.71
C ILE A 285 -17.02 -8.35 8.95
N ILE A 286 -16.09 -7.56 9.45
CA ILE A 286 -14.72 -7.46 8.95
C ILE A 286 -13.79 -7.77 10.12
N SER A 287 -12.87 -8.71 9.92
CA SER A 287 -11.83 -9.04 10.88
C SER A 287 -10.48 -9.03 10.19
N ASN A 288 -9.52 -8.32 10.78
CA ASN A 288 -8.12 -8.27 10.36
C ASN A 288 -7.24 -8.85 11.46
N GLY A 289 -6.21 -9.59 11.07
CA GLY A 289 -5.15 -10.05 11.98
C GLY A 289 -4.25 -8.90 12.44
N GLY A 290 -3.36 -9.19 13.38
CA GLY A 290 -2.30 -8.28 13.80
C GLY A 290 -1.29 -8.01 12.69
N GLN A 291 -0.54 -6.91 12.85
CA GLN A 291 0.49 -6.48 11.89
C GLN A 291 1.63 -5.77 12.61
N PHE A 292 2.86 -5.95 12.14
CA PHE A 292 4.00 -5.19 12.62
C PHE A 292 3.87 -3.71 12.28
N ILE A 293 4.44 -2.86 13.12
CA ILE A 293 4.44 -1.41 12.93
C ILE A 293 5.50 -1.02 11.90
N ARG A 294 5.26 0.03 11.12
CA ARG A 294 6.25 0.56 10.19
C ARG A 294 7.42 1.18 10.95
N GLY A 295 8.63 0.90 10.53
CA GLY A 295 9.87 1.22 11.24
C GLY A 295 10.41 0.02 12.03
N ASP A 296 9.63 -1.08 12.16
CA ASP A 296 10.08 -2.36 12.70
C ASP A 296 10.08 -3.43 11.60
N GLU A 297 10.90 -3.23 10.59
CA GLU A 297 11.11 -4.19 9.52
C GLU A 297 11.83 -5.46 10.01
N SER A 298 12.41 -5.40 11.21
CA SER A 298 13.09 -6.53 11.88
C SER A 298 12.17 -7.41 12.74
N ASN A 299 10.88 -7.00 12.88
CA ASN A 299 9.86 -7.72 13.66
C ASN A 299 10.25 -7.99 15.14
N GLN A 300 10.89 -7.04 15.78
CA GLN A 300 11.37 -7.18 17.16
C GLN A 300 10.44 -6.50 18.19
N LEU A 301 9.50 -5.69 17.74
CA LEU A 301 8.52 -5.01 18.57
C LEU A 301 7.16 -5.73 18.54
N ASP A 302 6.27 -5.35 19.45
CA ASP A 302 4.92 -5.89 19.49
C ASP A 302 4.11 -5.47 18.25
N GLU A 303 3.29 -6.38 17.74
CA GLU A 303 2.36 -6.10 16.65
C GLU A 303 1.23 -5.16 17.13
N VAL A 304 0.68 -4.39 16.21
CA VAL A 304 -0.66 -3.81 16.39
C VAL A 304 -1.67 -4.94 16.40
N ASP A 305 -2.52 -4.99 17.41
CA ASP A 305 -3.50 -6.05 17.59
C ASP A 305 -4.48 -6.17 16.43
N GLY A 306 -4.89 -7.41 16.13
CA GLY A 306 -5.98 -7.67 15.19
C GLY A 306 -7.32 -7.20 15.75
N TYR A 307 -8.28 -6.91 14.85
CA TYR A 307 -9.59 -6.40 15.26
C TYR A 307 -10.73 -7.02 14.46
N THR A 308 -11.94 -6.91 15.04
CA THR A 308 -13.18 -7.30 14.37
C THR A 308 -14.21 -6.18 14.52
N VAL A 309 -14.76 -5.72 13.38
CA VAL A 309 -15.79 -4.69 13.32
C VAL A 309 -17.07 -5.25 12.74
N VAL A 310 -18.18 -4.94 13.39
CA VAL A 310 -19.52 -5.33 12.94
C VAL A 310 -20.32 -4.07 12.58
N THR A 311 -20.88 -4.07 11.38
CA THR A 311 -21.76 -3.01 10.87
C THR A 311 -23.17 -3.56 10.65
N LEU A 312 -24.16 -2.88 11.17
CA LEU A 312 -25.58 -3.20 10.95
C LEU A 312 -26.20 -2.17 9.99
N ARG A 313 -26.95 -2.66 9.02
CA ARG A 313 -27.67 -1.83 8.05
C ARG A 313 -29.14 -2.22 7.99
N ALA A 314 -30.02 -1.24 7.81
CA ALA A 314 -31.43 -1.46 7.54
C ALA A 314 -31.87 -0.57 6.39
N ARG A 315 -32.72 -1.10 5.51
CA ARG A 315 -33.33 -0.37 4.41
C ARG A 315 -34.79 -0.77 4.30
N TYR A 316 -35.66 0.23 4.28
CA TYR A 316 -37.11 0.03 4.11
C TYR A 316 -37.61 0.83 2.92
N SER A 317 -38.00 0.16 1.86
CA SER A 317 -38.64 0.76 0.68
C SER A 317 -40.16 0.83 0.93
N ILE A 318 -40.65 2.00 1.33
CA ILE A 318 -42.08 2.23 1.58
C ILE A 318 -42.86 2.22 0.28
N SER A 319 -42.25 2.73 -0.78
CA SER A 319 -42.77 2.70 -2.14
C SER A 319 -41.65 2.71 -3.17
N ASN A 320 -41.95 2.64 -4.46
CA ASN A 320 -40.96 2.75 -5.53
C ASN A 320 -40.22 4.11 -5.54
N LYS A 321 -40.71 5.11 -4.81
CA LYS A 321 -40.16 6.45 -4.75
C LYS A 321 -39.56 6.81 -3.38
N LEU A 322 -40.00 6.16 -2.31
CA LEU A 322 -39.61 6.51 -0.94
C LEU A 322 -38.93 5.35 -0.23
N GLU A 323 -37.73 5.59 0.22
CA GLU A 323 -36.90 4.65 0.96
C GLU A 323 -36.37 5.32 2.24
N ILE A 324 -36.40 4.61 3.36
CA ILE A 324 -35.72 4.97 4.61
C ILE A 324 -34.54 3.99 4.77
N PHE A 325 -33.41 4.50 5.19
CA PHE A 325 -32.24 3.65 5.48
C PHE A 325 -31.54 4.12 6.76
N ALA A 326 -30.94 3.15 7.45
CA ALA A 326 -30.13 3.36 8.64
C ALA A 326 -28.88 2.52 8.59
N LYS A 327 -27.81 2.98 9.21
CA LYS A 327 -26.55 2.26 9.35
C LYS A 327 -25.96 2.54 10.73
N VAL A 328 -25.40 1.52 11.36
CA VAL A 328 -24.58 1.65 12.56
C VAL A 328 -23.24 0.97 12.27
N ASP A 329 -22.18 1.76 12.20
CA ASP A 329 -20.81 1.28 12.10
C ASP A 329 -20.26 0.99 13.49
N ASN A 330 -19.37 0.02 13.59
CA ASN A 330 -18.78 -0.41 14.85
C ASN A 330 -19.83 -0.67 15.93
N LEU A 331 -20.76 -1.59 15.65
CA LEU A 331 -21.95 -1.83 16.46
C LEU A 331 -21.65 -2.07 17.95
N PHE A 332 -20.54 -2.74 18.25
CA PHE A 332 -20.13 -3.08 19.59
C PHE A 332 -19.22 -2.06 20.27
N ASP A 333 -18.90 -0.94 19.57
CA ASP A 333 -18.04 0.12 20.07
C ASP A 333 -16.63 -0.42 20.43
N ALA A 334 -16.10 -1.28 19.59
CA ALA A 334 -14.76 -1.84 19.78
C ALA A 334 -13.71 -0.72 19.62
N GLU A 335 -12.80 -0.65 20.57
CA GLU A 335 -11.62 0.21 20.48
C GLU A 335 -10.50 -0.60 19.83
N PHE A 336 -9.90 -0.06 18.77
CA PHE A 336 -8.82 -0.71 18.04
C PHE A 336 -8.02 0.29 17.21
N GLU A 337 -6.83 -0.13 16.83
CA GLU A 337 -5.93 0.63 15.95
C GLU A 337 -5.88 -0.05 14.57
N THR A 338 -5.72 0.78 13.53
CA THR A 338 -5.69 0.30 12.15
C THR A 338 -4.30 0.23 11.57
N PHE A 339 -3.35 0.94 12.15
CA PHE A 339 -1.93 0.92 11.79
C PHE A 339 -1.07 1.44 12.93
N GLY A 340 0.23 1.15 12.87
CA GLY A 340 1.25 1.70 13.74
C GLY A 340 2.49 2.09 12.95
N LEU A 341 3.21 3.09 13.47
CA LEU A 341 4.50 3.49 12.95
C LEU A 341 5.42 3.95 14.08
N LEU A 342 6.72 3.79 13.89
CA LEU A 342 7.73 4.46 14.70
C LEU A 342 7.91 5.90 14.21
N GLY A 343 7.98 6.81 15.14
CA GLY A 343 8.25 8.21 14.89
C GLY A 343 9.26 8.74 15.90
N GLU A 344 9.59 9.99 15.83
CA GLU A 344 10.49 10.64 16.76
C GLU A 344 9.90 10.68 18.18
N GLU A 345 10.74 10.52 19.19
CA GLU A 345 10.33 10.57 20.58
C GLU A 345 9.52 11.84 20.88
N PRO A 346 8.28 11.71 21.38
CA PRO A 346 7.45 12.90 21.64
C PRO A 346 8.06 13.89 22.62
N GLY A 347 8.98 13.45 23.49
CA GLY A 347 9.70 14.30 24.44
C GLY A 347 10.68 15.27 23.80
N GLU A 348 11.17 14.96 22.59
CA GLU A 348 12.04 15.83 21.80
C GLU A 348 11.25 16.87 21.00
N LEU A 349 9.94 16.61 20.85
CA LEU A 349 9.04 17.52 20.17
C LEU A 349 8.62 18.66 21.09
N ASP A 350 9.33 19.63 21.41
CA ASP A 350 9.03 20.80 22.27
C ASP A 350 7.53 21.25 22.25
N VAL A 351 6.62 20.27 22.46
CA VAL A 351 5.18 20.41 22.47
C VAL A 351 4.68 20.27 23.91
N PRO A 352 4.16 21.32 24.53
CA PRO A 352 3.84 21.33 25.97
C PRO A 352 2.89 20.21 26.44
N LEU A 353 2.05 19.67 25.54
CA LEU A 353 1.05 18.65 25.88
C LEU A 353 1.60 17.20 25.85
N ILE A 354 2.77 16.99 25.25
CA ILE A 354 3.37 15.66 25.12
C ILE A 354 4.77 15.57 25.71
N THR A 355 5.18 16.61 26.44
CA THR A 355 6.46 16.64 27.16
C THR A 355 6.52 15.50 28.18
N GLY A 356 7.55 14.67 28.09
CA GLY A 356 7.77 13.51 28.98
C GLY A 356 7.18 12.19 28.48
N MET A 357 6.60 12.14 27.30
CA MET A 357 6.30 10.88 26.61
C MET A 357 7.59 10.36 25.95
N THR A 358 7.91 9.09 26.21
CA THR A 358 9.15 8.44 25.75
C THR A 358 8.92 7.28 24.79
N ILE A 359 7.68 7.06 24.36
CA ILE A 359 7.34 5.93 23.51
C ILE A 359 7.26 6.43 22.05
N PRO A 360 8.16 5.98 21.17
CA PRO A 360 8.21 6.44 19.78
C PRO A 360 7.14 5.77 18.87
N VAL A 361 6.19 5.04 19.46
CA VAL A 361 5.14 4.32 18.72
C VAL A 361 3.90 5.20 18.58
N PHE A 362 3.48 5.43 17.35
CA PHE A 362 2.26 6.15 17.01
C PHE A 362 1.23 5.20 16.42
N LEU A 363 0.04 5.17 17.00
CA LEU A 363 -1.05 4.28 16.61
C LEU A 363 -2.21 5.07 15.99
N GLY A 364 -2.73 4.56 14.88
CA GLY A 364 -3.89 5.14 14.19
C GLY A 364 -5.18 4.59 14.77
N ALA A 365 -5.80 5.33 15.71
CA ALA A 365 -7.08 4.94 16.30
C ALA A 365 -8.21 4.89 15.26
N ALA A 366 -9.03 3.84 15.34
CA ALA A 366 -10.21 3.68 14.50
C ALA A 366 -11.37 4.58 14.99
N PRO A 367 -12.34 4.91 14.09
CA PRO A 367 -13.54 5.61 14.50
C PRO A 367 -14.37 4.81 15.52
N PRO A 368 -14.92 5.48 16.54
CA PRO A 368 -15.84 4.86 17.47
C PRO A 368 -17.18 4.49 16.80
N ARG A 369 -18.08 3.87 17.56
CA ARG A 369 -19.43 3.59 17.05
C ARG A 369 -20.10 4.85 16.52
N ALA A 370 -20.58 4.77 15.29
CA ALA A 370 -21.29 5.86 14.63
C ALA A 370 -22.56 5.34 13.96
N GLY A 371 -23.63 6.13 13.98
CA GLY A 371 -24.87 5.76 13.33
C GLY A 371 -25.49 6.92 12.58
N PHE A 372 -26.18 6.61 11.50
CA PHE A 372 -27.00 7.58 10.79
C PHE A 372 -28.30 6.96 10.28
N ILE A 373 -29.28 7.81 10.06
CA ILE A 373 -30.53 7.49 9.40
C ILE A 373 -30.77 8.51 8.28
N GLY A 374 -31.31 8.05 7.16
CA GLY A 374 -31.60 8.91 6.02
C GLY A 374 -32.87 8.50 5.29
N ILE A 375 -33.36 9.46 4.51
CA ILE A 375 -34.52 9.28 3.65
C ILE A 375 -34.10 9.58 2.22
N ARG A 376 -34.47 8.71 1.29
CA ARG A 376 -34.28 8.91 -0.16
C ARG A 376 -35.63 9.00 -0.84
N TYR A 377 -35.85 10.07 -1.58
CA TYR A 377 -37.02 10.23 -2.42
C TYR A 377 -36.60 10.37 -3.88
N ARG A 378 -37.26 9.59 -4.77
CA ARG A 378 -37.05 9.64 -6.22
C ARG A 378 -38.24 10.33 -6.88
N PHE A 379 -37.97 11.38 -7.60
CA PHE A 379 -38.97 12.17 -8.32
C PHE A 379 -39.51 11.47 -9.58
#